data_cd50406856eb737932f8157014c888e7
#
_entry.id   cd50406856eb737932f8157014c888e7
#
_cell.length_a   1.000
_cell.length_b   1.000
_cell.length_c   1.000
_cell.angle_alpha   90.00
_cell.angle_beta   90.00
_cell.angle_gamma   90.00
#
_symmetry.space_group_name_H-M   'P 1'
#
loop_
_entity.id
_entity.type
_entity.pdbx_description
1 polymer ?
#
loop_
_entity_poly.entity_id
_entity_poly.type
_entity_poly.pdbx_seq_one_letter_code
_entity_poly.pdbx_strand_id
1 'polypeptide(L)'
;FLTIKISYSEIINKIEIIGNERISDQTILMFSKIKIGNNLEKDEINNVLKFLYDTNFFKDIEVSLKNNQLLINVIENPIIENIKIDGVKSKTLKEKILSNIELKSRSSYSKTLLKKSIDQMYLSLKDSGYYFSNIDIDLIELNNNKVNLIFNLDLGNKAKIKKITFVGNKIFKDNKLRSLIISEEYKFWKIISGKKYLNEN
;
A
#
# COMPACT_ATOMS: atom_id res chain seq x y z
N PHE A 1 -8.59 29.27 -40.72
CA PHE A 1 -9.66 28.25 -40.54
C PHE A 1 -9.76 27.94 -39.05
N LEU A 2 -10.81 28.44 -38.41
CA LEU A 2 -11.13 28.13 -37.01
C LEU A 2 -11.86 26.78 -37.00
N THR A 3 -11.20 25.71 -36.62
CA THR A 3 -11.87 24.41 -36.38
C THR A 3 -12.56 24.46 -35.03
N ILE A 4 -13.87 24.65 -35.01
CA ILE A 4 -14.69 24.52 -33.82
C ILE A 4 -14.73 23.02 -33.50
N LYS A 5 -14.03 22.61 -32.45
CA LYS A 5 -14.23 21.26 -31.84
C LYS A 5 -15.58 21.28 -31.14
N ILE A 6 -16.60 20.70 -31.78
CA ILE A 6 -17.88 20.45 -31.11
C ILE A 6 -17.62 19.32 -30.10
N SER A 7 -17.56 19.65 -28.83
CA SER A 7 -17.60 18.67 -27.75
C SER A 7 -19.04 18.20 -27.66
N TYR A 8 -19.30 16.95 -28.04
CA TYR A 8 -20.60 16.32 -27.79
C TYR A 8 -20.63 15.92 -26.31
N SER A 9 -21.43 16.61 -25.57
CA SER A 9 -21.78 16.30 -24.19
C SER A 9 -23.09 15.53 -24.23
N GLU A 10 -23.11 14.29 -23.73
CA GLU A 10 -24.28 13.44 -23.70
C GLU A 10 -24.90 13.40 -22.30
N ILE A 11 -26.22 13.61 -22.20
CA ILE A 11 -26.96 13.54 -20.93
C ILE A 11 -27.23 12.07 -20.62
N ILE A 12 -26.91 11.63 -19.41
CA ILE A 12 -27.19 10.26 -18.95
C ILE A 12 -28.68 10.08 -18.66
N ASN A 13 -29.34 9.23 -19.41
CA ASN A 13 -30.74 8.86 -19.21
C ASN A 13 -30.88 7.52 -18.46
N LYS A 14 -29.89 6.63 -18.58
CA LYS A 14 -29.85 5.33 -17.93
C LYS A 14 -28.44 5.00 -17.49
N ILE A 15 -28.30 4.35 -16.34
CA ILE A 15 -27.03 3.78 -15.86
C ILE A 15 -27.25 2.28 -15.71
N GLU A 16 -26.33 1.50 -16.24
CA GLU A 16 -26.31 0.05 -16.10
C GLU A 16 -24.95 -0.38 -15.55
N ILE A 17 -24.96 -1.22 -14.54
CA ILE A 17 -23.75 -1.73 -13.88
C ILE A 17 -23.77 -3.24 -14.01
N ILE A 18 -22.65 -3.81 -14.43
CA ILE A 18 -22.49 -5.26 -14.63
C ILE A 18 -21.16 -5.74 -14.06
N GLY A 19 -21.11 -7.01 -13.67
CA GLY A 19 -19.88 -7.66 -13.17
C GLY A 19 -19.65 -7.49 -11.68
N ASN A 20 -20.49 -6.74 -10.98
CA ASN A 20 -20.45 -6.65 -9.53
C ASN A 20 -21.19 -7.84 -8.91
N GLU A 21 -20.57 -8.49 -7.94
CA GLU A 21 -21.12 -9.63 -7.21
C GLU A 21 -21.40 -9.27 -5.75
N ARG A 22 -20.44 -8.61 -5.12
CA ARG A 22 -20.45 -8.26 -3.70
C ARG A 22 -20.76 -6.79 -3.45
N ILE A 23 -20.29 -5.93 -4.34
CA ILE A 23 -20.47 -4.47 -4.22
C ILE A 23 -21.78 -4.10 -4.89
N SER A 24 -22.70 -3.48 -4.15
CA SER A 24 -24.01 -3.09 -4.70
C SER A 24 -23.88 -1.95 -5.73
N ASP A 25 -24.82 -1.89 -6.69
CA ASP A 25 -24.91 -0.81 -7.67
C ASP A 25 -24.95 0.56 -6.98
N GLN A 26 -25.69 0.69 -5.88
CA GLN A 26 -25.79 1.93 -5.11
C GLN A 26 -24.44 2.37 -4.58
N THR A 27 -23.60 1.43 -4.12
CA THR A 27 -22.25 1.70 -3.63
C THR A 27 -21.37 2.18 -4.78
N ILE A 28 -21.44 1.55 -5.95
CA ILE A 28 -20.69 1.94 -7.14
C ILE A 28 -21.09 3.35 -7.59
N LEU A 29 -22.40 3.63 -7.65
CA LEU A 29 -22.93 4.95 -7.98
C LEU A 29 -22.49 6.03 -7.00
N MET A 30 -22.48 5.72 -5.70
CA MET A 30 -22.04 6.65 -4.67
C MET A 30 -20.56 7.04 -4.86
N PHE A 31 -19.68 6.08 -5.11
CA PHE A 31 -18.26 6.35 -5.33
C PHE A 31 -17.98 6.99 -6.69
N SER A 32 -18.71 6.61 -7.73
CA SER A 32 -18.58 7.21 -9.06
C SER A 32 -19.00 8.68 -9.11
N LYS A 33 -19.82 9.12 -8.14
CA LYS A 33 -20.43 10.46 -8.06
C LYS A 33 -21.30 10.82 -9.26
N ILE A 34 -21.78 9.82 -10.00
CA ILE A 34 -22.63 9.99 -11.18
C ILE A 34 -24.11 9.83 -10.80
N LYS A 35 -24.95 10.60 -11.48
CA LYS A 35 -26.40 10.50 -11.40
C LYS A 35 -27.03 10.60 -12.78
N ILE A 36 -28.23 10.03 -12.94
CA ILE A 36 -29.08 10.26 -14.11
C ILE A 36 -29.31 11.76 -14.26
N GLY A 37 -29.22 12.28 -15.47
CA GLY A 37 -29.31 13.69 -15.77
C GLY A 37 -27.96 14.43 -15.78
N ASN A 38 -26.87 13.80 -15.30
CA ASN A 38 -25.55 14.38 -15.47
C ASN A 38 -25.18 14.45 -16.94
N ASN A 39 -24.46 15.49 -17.28
CA ASN A 39 -23.87 15.69 -18.59
C ASN A 39 -22.44 15.18 -18.52
N LEU A 40 -22.07 14.15 -19.28
CA LEU A 40 -20.73 13.57 -19.23
C LEU A 40 -19.85 14.02 -20.38
N GLU A 41 -18.76 14.66 -20.03
CA GLU A 41 -17.62 14.88 -20.93
C GLU A 41 -16.56 13.77 -20.72
N LYS A 42 -15.62 13.65 -21.67
CA LYS A 42 -14.53 12.64 -21.57
C LYS A 42 -13.74 12.74 -20.28
N ASP A 43 -13.49 13.95 -19.80
CA ASP A 43 -12.73 14.17 -18.56
C ASP A 43 -13.49 13.69 -17.31
N GLU A 44 -14.82 13.75 -17.34
CA GLU A 44 -15.65 13.24 -16.26
C GLU A 44 -15.65 11.71 -16.20
N ILE A 45 -15.60 11.03 -17.37
CA ILE A 45 -15.42 9.56 -17.42
C ILE A 45 -14.09 9.15 -16.76
N ASN A 46 -13.02 9.89 -17.04
CA ASN A 46 -11.72 9.64 -16.41
C ASN A 46 -11.76 9.83 -14.87
N ASN A 47 -12.51 10.84 -14.40
CA ASN A 47 -12.72 11.05 -12.96
C ASN A 47 -13.50 9.90 -12.33
N VAL A 48 -14.52 9.38 -13.00
CA VAL A 48 -15.27 8.20 -12.57
C VAL A 48 -14.36 7.00 -12.40
N LEU A 49 -13.56 6.69 -13.42
CA LEU A 49 -12.59 5.60 -13.37
C LEU A 49 -11.64 5.78 -12.19
N LYS A 50 -11.09 6.99 -12.01
CA LYS A 50 -10.21 7.31 -10.90
C LYS A 50 -10.88 7.09 -9.55
N PHE A 51 -12.08 7.62 -9.33
CA PHE A 51 -12.80 7.47 -8.06
C PHE A 51 -13.10 6.01 -7.74
N LEU A 52 -13.48 5.21 -8.74
CA LEU A 52 -13.75 3.79 -8.53
C LEU A 52 -12.46 2.99 -8.27
N TYR A 53 -11.36 3.25 -8.99
CA TYR A 53 -10.07 2.61 -8.72
C TYR A 53 -9.50 2.99 -7.34
N ASP A 54 -9.68 4.23 -6.90
CA ASP A 54 -9.21 4.70 -5.58
C ASP A 54 -9.87 3.93 -4.41
N THR A 55 -11.04 3.31 -4.63
CA THR A 55 -11.68 2.45 -3.61
C THR A 55 -10.92 1.15 -3.34
N ASN A 56 -10.07 0.71 -4.27
CA ASN A 56 -9.43 -0.60 -4.29
C ASN A 56 -10.41 -1.81 -4.32
N PHE A 57 -11.68 -1.59 -4.62
CA PHE A 57 -12.66 -2.67 -4.72
C PHE A 57 -12.57 -3.43 -6.02
N PHE A 58 -12.04 -2.81 -7.07
CA PHE A 58 -12.09 -3.33 -8.42
C PHE A 58 -10.70 -3.62 -8.96
N LYS A 59 -10.58 -4.75 -9.65
CA LYS A 59 -9.39 -5.17 -10.40
C LYS A 59 -9.37 -4.50 -11.77
N ASP A 60 -10.57 -4.37 -12.37
CA ASP A 60 -10.74 -3.76 -13.68
C ASP A 60 -12.09 -3.02 -13.74
N ILE A 61 -12.12 -1.91 -14.51
CA ILE A 61 -13.27 -1.05 -14.66
C ILE A 61 -13.29 -0.52 -16.08
N GLU A 62 -14.39 -0.77 -16.79
CA GLU A 62 -14.69 -0.19 -18.07
C GLU A 62 -15.91 0.72 -17.97
N VAL A 63 -15.81 1.94 -18.46
CA VAL A 63 -16.92 2.89 -18.50
C VAL A 63 -17.13 3.30 -19.95
N SER A 64 -18.33 3.12 -20.44
CA SER A 64 -18.72 3.54 -21.79
C SER A 64 -20.06 4.25 -21.79
N LEU A 65 -20.18 5.33 -22.58
CA LEU A 65 -21.39 6.09 -22.80
C LEU A 65 -21.81 5.92 -24.26
N LYS A 66 -22.99 5.38 -24.50
CA LYS A 66 -23.58 5.21 -25.84
C LYS A 66 -25.07 5.47 -25.77
N ASN A 67 -25.57 6.29 -26.70
CA ASN A 67 -27.00 6.60 -26.82
C ASN A 67 -27.63 7.06 -25.48
N ASN A 68 -26.94 7.93 -24.73
CA ASN A 68 -27.36 8.43 -23.42
C ASN A 68 -27.47 7.33 -22.30
N GLN A 69 -26.94 6.14 -22.56
CA GLN A 69 -26.83 5.07 -21.59
C GLN A 69 -25.38 4.91 -21.15
N LEU A 70 -25.13 5.05 -19.86
CA LEU A 70 -23.84 4.80 -19.23
C LEU A 70 -23.77 3.33 -18.81
N LEU A 71 -22.82 2.60 -19.34
CA LEU A 71 -22.49 1.23 -18.92
C LEU A 71 -21.21 1.27 -18.10
N ILE A 72 -21.27 0.74 -16.90
CA ILE A 72 -20.11 0.52 -16.01
C ILE A 72 -19.93 -0.98 -15.84
N ASN A 73 -18.86 -1.53 -16.44
CA ASN A 73 -18.50 -2.94 -16.27
C ASN A 73 -17.36 -3.02 -15.28
N VAL A 74 -17.49 -3.86 -14.26
CA VAL A 74 -16.50 -3.99 -13.19
C VAL A 74 -16.07 -5.45 -12.98
N ILE A 75 -14.82 -5.63 -12.60
CA ILE A 75 -14.32 -6.91 -12.07
C ILE A 75 -13.84 -6.64 -10.65
N GLU A 76 -14.45 -7.31 -9.67
CA GLU A 76 -14.12 -7.09 -8.27
C GLU A 76 -12.75 -7.69 -7.90
N ASN A 77 -12.01 -6.98 -7.06
CA ASN A 77 -10.82 -7.51 -6.41
C ASN A 77 -11.20 -8.62 -5.42
N PRO A 78 -10.39 -9.67 -5.27
CA PRO A 78 -10.63 -10.70 -4.28
C PRO A 78 -10.56 -10.14 -2.84
N ILE A 79 -11.20 -10.83 -1.91
CA ILE A 79 -11.13 -10.55 -0.49
C ILE A 79 -9.94 -11.29 0.12
N ILE A 80 -9.18 -10.61 0.95
CA ILE A 80 -8.15 -11.24 1.76
C ILE A 80 -8.83 -12.01 2.91
N GLU A 81 -8.78 -13.34 2.86
CA GLU A 81 -9.28 -14.18 3.95
C GLU A 81 -8.34 -14.11 5.14
N ASN A 82 -7.05 -14.40 4.92
CA ASN A 82 -6.02 -14.38 5.95
C ASN A 82 -4.73 -13.73 5.47
N ILE A 83 -4.02 -13.10 6.42
CA ILE A 83 -2.66 -12.61 6.25
C ILE A 83 -1.77 -13.33 7.25
N LYS A 84 -0.69 -13.94 6.78
CA LYS A 84 0.29 -14.64 7.60
C LYS A 84 1.68 -14.04 7.37
N ILE A 85 2.47 -13.94 8.44
CA ILE A 85 3.88 -13.57 8.39
C ILE A 85 4.71 -14.72 8.91
N ASP A 86 5.54 -15.29 8.06
CA ASP A 86 6.51 -16.34 8.39
C ASP A 86 7.94 -15.79 8.42
N GLY A 87 8.89 -16.54 9.01
CA GLY A 87 10.29 -16.12 9.14
C GLY A 87 10.61 -15.19 10.32
N VAL A 88 9.59 -14.62 10.99
CA VAL A 88 9.77 -13.73 12.15
C VAL A 88 9.42 -14.48 13.44
N LYS A 89 10.38 -14.64 14.34
CA LYS A 89 10.16 -15.31 15.65
C LYS A 89 9.57 -14.35 16.71
N SER A 90 9.91 -13.06 16.63
CA SER A 90 9.46 -12.06 17.61
C SER A 90 8.00 -11.69 17.39
N LYS A 91 7.15 -11.94 18.39
CA LYS A 91 5.73 -11.56 18.37
C LYS A 91 5.56 -10.04 18.23
N THR A 92 6.34 -9.27 19.00
CA THR A 92 6.30 -7.80 18.99
C THR A 92 6.66 -7.24 17.59
N LEU A 93 7.65 -7.84 16.91
CA LEU A 93 8.01 -7.42 15.56
C LEU A 93 6.90 -7.75 14.55
N LYS A 94 6.27 -8.95 14.67
CA LYS A 94 5.11 -9.29 13.83
C LYS A 94 3.96 -8.31 14.01
N GLU A 95 3.63 -7.97 15.25
CA GLU A 95 2.56 -7.03 15.59
C GLU A 95 2.88 -5.63 15.05
N LYS A 96 4.13 -5.15 15.20
CA LYS A 96 4.58 -3.88 14.62
C LYS A 96 4.41 -3.86 13.10
N ILE A 97 4.83 -4.92 12.41
CA ILE A 97 4.68 -5.02 10.95
C ILE A 97 3.20 -4.99 10.56
N LEU A 98 2.37 -5.84 11.18
CA LEU A 98 0.93 -5.95 10.86
C LEU A 98 0.14 -4.68 11.17
N SER A 99 0.55 -3.91 12.19
CA SER A 99 -0.10 -2.64 12.52
C SER A 99 0.18 -1.55 11.48
N ASN A 100 1.36 -1.58 10.86
CA ASN A 100 1.82 -0.55 9.95
C ASN A 100 1.39 -0.75 8.50
N ILE A 101 0.94 -1.94 8.10
CA ILE A 101 0.49 -2.21 6.73
C ILE A 101 -1.00 -1.88 6.56
N GLU A 102 -1.36 -1.44 5.34
CA GLU A 102 -2.74 -1.12 5.00
C GLU A 102 -3.59 -2.36 4.70
N LEU A 103 -2.98 -3.43 4.17
CA LEU A 103 -3.68 -4.69 3.93
C LEU A 103 -4.17 -5.30 5.25
N LYS A 104 -5.44 -5.66 5.29
CA LYS A 104 -6.08 -6.32 6.44
C LYS A 104 -6.88 -7.53 5.98
N SER A 105 -7.02 -8.53 6.86
CA SER A 105 -8.00 -9.60 6.62
C SER A 105 -9.40 -9.00 6.45
N ARG A 106 -10.17 -9.56 5.56
CA ARG A 106 -11.53 -9.13 5.14
C ARG A 106 -11.57 -7.82 4.34
N SER A 107 -10.43 -7.24 3.96
CA SER A 107 -10.39 -6.13 3.00
C SER A 107 -10.16 -6.64 1.57
N SER A 108 -10.42 -5.79 0.59
CA SER A 108 -10.11 -6.10 -0.81
C SER A 108 -8.60 -6.14 -1.02
N TYR A 109 -8.13 -7.13 -1.78
CA TYR A 109 -6.77 -7.21 -2.24
C TYR A 109 -6.58 -6.35 -3.49
N SER A 110 -5.57 -5.50 -3.50
CA SER A 110 -5.10 -4.87 -4.74
C SER A 110 -3.58 -4.92 -4.84
N LYS A 111 -3.06 -5.00 -6.07
CA LYS A 111 -1.61 -4.99 -6.30
C LYS A 111 -0.97 -3.70 -5.80
N THR A 112 -1.68 -2.57 -5.88
CA THR A 112 -1.23 -1.28 -5.37
C THR A 112 -1.08 -1.29 -3.86
N LEU A 113 -2.09 -1.78 -3.14
CA LEU A 113 -2.04 -1.92 -1.67
C LEU A 113 -0.98 -2.92 -1.23
N LEU A 114 -0.79 -4.02 -1.99
CA LEU A 114 0.26 -4.99 -1.73
C LEU A 114 1.64 -4.33 -1.79
N LYS A 115 1.94 -3.62 -2.89
CA LYS A 115 3.22 -2.91 -3.05
C LYS A 115 3.46 -1.94 -1.90
N LYS A 116 2.47 -1.11 -1.59
CA LYS A 116 2.54 -0.15 -0.48
C LYS A 116 2.78 -0.83 0.87
N SER A 117 2.11 -1.96 1.11
CA SER A 117 2.30 -2.75 2.33
C SER A 117 3.70 -3.36 2.44
N ILE A 118 4.28 -3.81 1.32
CA ILE A 118 5.67 -4.29 1.29
C ILE A 118 6.65 -3.17 1.65
N ASP A 119 6.47 -1.98 1.06
CA ASP A 119 7.30 -0.81 1.36
C ASP A 119 7.21 -0.45 2.86
N GLN A 120 6.01 -0.47 3.44
CA GLN A 120 5.78 -0.25 4.87
C GLN A 120 6.42 -1.33 5.75
N MET A 121 6.41 -2.60 5.31
CA MET A 121 7.11 -3.69 5.98
C MET A 121 8.62 -3.46 6.00
N TYR A 122 9.22 -3.09 4.86
CA TYR A 122 10.65 -2.77 4.78
C TYR A 122 11.02 -1.62 5.71
N LEU A 123 10.22 -0.56 5.77
CA LEU A 123 10.43 0.54 6.73
C LEU A 123 10.39 0.03 8.18
N SER A 124 9.39 -0.78 8.55
CA SER A 124 9.27 -1.35 9.90
C SER A 124 10.43 -2.26 10.28
N LEU A 125 10.96 -3.02 9.30
CA LEU A 125 12.13 -3.87 9.46
C LEU A 125 13.41 -3.04 9.63
N LYS A 126 13.59 -2.01 8.81
CA LYS A 126 14.72 -1.06 8.88
C LYS A 126 14.75 -0.35 10.23
N ASP A 127 13.62 0.19 10.70
CA ASP A 127 13.48 0.79 12.03
C ASP A 127 13.80 -0.19 13.18
N SER A 128 13.65 -1.48 12.92
CA SER A 128 13.98 -2.54 13.87
C SER A 128 15.42 -3.05 13.74
N GLY A 129 16.20 -2.43 12.84
CA GLY A 129 17.62 -2.72 12.59
C GLY A 129 17.87 -3.82 11.54
N TYR A 130 16.86 -4.27 10.82
CA TYR A 130 16.99 -5.30 9.78
C TYR A 130 17.05 -4.65 8.39
N TYR A 131 18.24 -4.17 8.00
CA TYR A 131 18.47 -3.45 6.74
C TYR A 131 18.63 -4.35 5.53
N PHE A 132 18.93 -5.63 5.73
CA PHE A 132 19.25 -6.61 4.69
C PHE A 132 18.19 -7.72 4.62
N SER A 133 16.97 -7.41 5.05
CA SER A 133 15.86 -8.35 4.99
C SER A 133 15.35 -8.54 3.56
N ASN A 134 14.83 -9.73 3.26
CA ASN A 134 14.07 -10.03 2.06
C ASN A 134 12.63 -10.38 2.41
N ILE A 135 11.69 -10.05 1.52
CA ILE A 135 10.26 -10.35 1.67
C ILE A 135 9.80 -11.02 0.39
N ASP A 136 9.46 -12.29 0.48
CA ASP A 136 8.80 -13.05 -0.56
C ASP A 136 7.32 -13.22 -0.24
N ILE A 137 6.47 -13.32 -1.27
CA ILE A 137 5.03 -13.33 -1.11
C ILE A 137 4.43 -14.52 -1.82
N ASP A 138 3.67 -15.33 -1.07
CA ASP A 138 2.79 -16.34 -1.63
C ASP A 138 1.35 -15.83 -1.59
N LEU A 139 0.72 -15.74 -2.76
CA LEU A 139 -0.69 -15.45 -2.93
C LEU A 139 -1.40 -16.75 -3.27
N ILE A 140 -2.26 -17.21 -2.38
CA ILE A 140 -3.01 -18.46 -2.55
C ILE A 140 -4.45 -18.08 -2.88
N GLU A 141 -4.88 -18.38 -4.11
CA GLU A 141 -6.26 -18.17 -4.54
C GLU A 141 -7.17 -19.23 -3.92
N LEU A 142 -8.33 -18.78 -3.44
CA LEU A 142 -9.37 -19.60 -2.83
C LEU A 142 -10.66 -19.47 -3.64
N ASN A 143 -11.63 -20.34 -3.36
CA ASN A 143 -12.97 -20.23 -3.93
C ASN A 143 -13.66 -18.92 -3.50
N ASN A 144 -14.68 -18.51 -4.25
CA ASN A 144 -15.54 -17.34 -3.96
C ASN A 144 -14.76 -16.01 -3.94
N ASN A 145 -13.88 -15.81 -4.92
CA ASN A 145 -13.08 -14.59 -5.11
C ASN A 145 -12.35 -14.15 -3.82
N LYS A 146 -11.66 -15.10 -3.17
CA LYS A 146 -10.87 -14.89 -1.96
C LYS A 146 -9.42 -15.24 -2.16
N VAL A 147 -8.53 -14.69 -1.34
CA VAL A 147 -7.10 -15.00 -1.34
C VAL A 147 -6.55 -15.06 0.08
N ASN A 148 -5.54 -15.92 0.28
CA ASN A 148 -4.64 -15.85 1.42
C ASN A 148 -3.31 -15.22 1.00
N LEU A 149 -2.77 -14.37 1.86
CA LEU A 149 -1.45 -13.76 1.69
C LEU A 149 -0.49 -14.31 2.74
N ILE A 150 0.65 -14.84 2.30
CA ILE A 150 1.73 -15.27 3.18
C ILE A 150 2.96 -14.43 2.83
N PHE A 151 3.44 -13.67 3.79
CA PHE A 151 4.69 -12.92 3.69
C PHE A 151 5.80 -13.74 4.32
N ASN A 152 6.72 -14.25 3.52
CA ASN A 152 7.89 -15.01 3.94
C ASN A 152 9.06 -14.03 4.12
N LEU A 153 9.43 -13.76 5.36
CA LEU A 153 10.48 -12.80 5.69
C LEU A 153 11.79 -13.51 6.04
N ASP A 154 12.84 -13.20 5.28
CA ASP A 154 14.21 -13.46 5.72
C ASP A 154 14.76 -12.17 6.31
N LEU A 155 14.94 -12.15 7.63
CA LEU A 155 15.38 -10.95 8.34
C LEU A 155 16.86 -10.64 8.15
N GLY A 156 17.67 -11.67 7.84
CA GLY A 156 19.12 -11.54 7.89
C GLY A 156 19.62 -11.14 9.27
N ASN A 157 20.82 -10.57 9.31
CA ASN A 157 21.44 -10.07 10.54
C ASN A 157 21.07 -8.62 10.80
N LYS A 158 20.86 -8.28 12.08
CA LYS A 158 20.71 -6.88 12.48
C LYS A 158 21.99 -6.08 12.18
N ALA A 159 21.82 -4.90 11.60
CA ALA A 159 22.91 -3.96 11.39
C ALA A 159 23.51 -3.50 12.72
N LYS A 160 24.82 -3.46 12.81
CA LYS A 160 25.57 -3.04 13.99
C LYS A 160 26.60 -1.99 13.59
N ILE A 161 26.67 -0.92 14.35
CA ILE A 161 27.69 0.11 14.14
C ILE A 161 29.02 -0.41 14.69
N LYS A 162 30.00 -0.65 13.81
CA LYS A 162 31.34 -1.10 14.24
C LYS A 162 32.15 0.04 14.80
N LYS A 163 32.10 1.23 14.18
CA LYS A 163 32.90 2.40 14.55
C LYS A 163 32.21 3.67 14.11
N ILE A 164 32.28 4.70 14.95
CA ILE A 164 31.86 6.06 14.64
C ILE A 164 33.09 6.94 14.61
N THR A 165 33.32 7.65 13.50
CA THR A 165 34.45 8.56 13.33
C THR A 165 33.92 9.94 12.94
N PHE A 166 34.41 10.98 13.62
CA PHE A 166 34.09 12.37 13.30
C PHE A 166 35.18 12.95 12.41
N VAL A 167 34.81 13.52 11.27
CA VAL A 167 35.75 14.13 10.32
C VAL A 167 35.49 15.64 10.28
N GLY A 168 36.60 16.43 10.23
CA GLY A 168 36.50 17.90 10.15
C GLY A 168 36.23 18.62 11.46
N ASN A 169 36.10 17.89 12.57
CA ASN A 169 35.94 18.50 13.88
C ASN A 169 37.27 19.01 14.45
N LYS A 170 37.31 20.32 14.75
CA LYS A 170 38.50 20.98 15.34
C LYS A 170 38.25 21.51 16.76
N ILE A 171 37.00 21.54 17.22
CA ILE A 171 36.58 22.24 18.44
C ILE A 171 36.20 21.28 19.57
N PHE A 172 35.55 20.17 19.25
CA PHE A 172 35.03 19.25 20.27
C PHE A 172 35.78 17.91 20.24
N LYS A 173 36.03 17.34 21.41
CA LYS A 173 36.59 15.97 21.52
C LYS A 173 35.56 14.94 21.06
N ASP A 174 35.99 13.89 20.37
CA ASP A 174 35.15 12.82 19.86
C ASP A 174 34.21 12.22 20.94
N ASN A 175 34.67 12.09 22.18
CA ASN A 175 33.86 11.59 23.28
C ASN A 175 32.65 12.47 23.58
N LYS A 176 32.79 13.80 23.45
CA LYS A 176 31.67 14.75 23.63
C LYS A 176 30.66 14.62 22.47
N LEU A 177 31.16 14.48 21.26
CA LEU A 177 30.34 14.29 20.08
C LEU A 177 29.57 12.95 20.13
N ARG A 178 30.25 11.88 20.58
CA ARG A 178 29.61 10.56 20.78
C ARG A 178 28.49 10.57 21.82
N SER A 179 28.57 11.43 22.85
CA SER A 179 27.52 11.54 23.86
C SER A 179 26.26 12.29 23.36
N LEU A 180 26.34 12.99 22.22
CA LEU A 180 25.24 13.75 21.63
C LEU A 180 24.47 12.95 20.58
N ILE A 181 25.03 11.86 20.08
CA ILE A 181 24.36 11.00 19.10
C ILE A 181 23.57 9.88 19.77
N ILE A 182 22.44 9.53 19.19
CA ILE A 182 21.55 8.47 19.70
C ILE A 182 22.14 7.08 19.45
N SER A 183 22.86 6.93 18.32
CA SER A 183 23.44 5.67 17.91
C SER A 183 24.78 5.39 18.62
N GLU A 184 25.01 4.17 19.06
CA GLU A 184 26.24 3.75 19.74
C GLU A 184 26.96 2.62 19.00
N GLU A 185 28.29 2.61 19.10
CA GLU A 185 29.09 1.50 18.57
C GLU A 185 28.74 0.18 19.28
N TYR A 186 28.71 -0.92 18.50
CA TYR A 186 28.50 -2.25 19.05
C TYR A 186 29.69 -2.67 19.91
N LYS A 187 29.42 -2.96 21.19
CA LYS A 187 30.37 -3.55 22.15
C LYS A 187 29.76 -4.80 22.73
N PHE A 188 30.49 -5.93 22.69
CA PHE A 188 29.93 -7.23 23.10
C PHE A 188 29.50 -7.26 24.58
N TRP A 189 30.09 -6.43 25.44
CA TRP A 189 29.72 -6.33 26.87
C TRP A 189 28.51 -5.42 27.15
N LYS A 190 28.05 -4.68 26.15
CA LYS A 190 26.82 -3.85 26.27
C LYS A 190 25.56 -4.61 25.85
N ILE A 191 25.46 -5.90 26.14
CA ILE A 191 24.33 -6.75 25.79
C ILE A 191 23.00 -6.23 26.39
N ILE A 192 23.08 -5.43 27.46
CA ILE A 192 21.94 -4.94 28.24
C ILE A 192 21.39 -3.59 27.72
N SER A 193 22.15 -2.82 26.95
CA SER A 193 21.66 -1.54 26.42
C SER A 193 21.02 -1.71 25.03
N GLY A 194 19.75 -1.33 24.90
CA GLY A 194 18.99 -1.44 23.63
C GLY A 194 19.53 -0.61 22.46
N LYS A 195 20.56 0.23 22.66
CA LYS A 195 21.10 1.19 21.70
C LYS A 195 22.22 0.68 20.79
N LYS A 196 22.34 -0.65 20.66
CA LYS A 196 23.44 -1.29 19.89
C LYS A 196 23.21 -1.40 18.39
N TYR A 197 22.02 -1.04 17.91
CA TYR A 197 21.66 -1.12 16.50
C TYR A 197 21.58 0.27 15.87
N LEU A 198 21.80 0.32 14.56
CA LEU A 198 21.63 1.53 13.77
C LEU A 198 20.16 2.00 13.87
N ASN A 199 19.98 3.28 14.16
CA ASN A 199 18.69 3.95 14.14
C ASN A 199 18.81 5.19 13.27
N GLU A 200 18.06 5.27 12.19
CA GLU A 200 17.96 6.45 11.33
C GLU A 200 16.76 7.28 11.82
N ASN A 201 17.02 8.26 12.67
CA ASN A 201 16.09 9.36 12.97
C ASN A 201 16.67 10.65 12.44
#